data_c1eee6232f49c7e0ed9de14cb75519c1
#
_entry.id   c1eee6232f49c7e0ed9de14cb75519c1
#
_cell.length_a   1.000
_cell.length_b   1.000
_cell.length_c   1.000
_cell.angle_alpha   90.00
_cell.angle_beta   90.00
_cell.angle_gamma   90.00
#
_symmetry.space_group_name_H-M   'P 1'
#
loop_
_entity.id
_entity.type
_entity.pdbx_description
1 polymer ?
#
loop_
_entity_poly.entity_id
_entity_poly.type
_entity_poly.pdbx_seq_one_letter_code
_entity_poly.pdbx_strand_id
1 'polypeptide(L)'
;LAGAWSASDPSLGWSGGSAMQSDAAGATASITFTGDSIRWIGSRGRHMGIATVSVDGRTLRDVSLFGRPTDEAHTTVATFSDLGPGQHTLTITVTGRKDSQADGNLIVVDAFDIQPGTTISHWQDTNPDLAYSAGWFKSDIALPWSGTGVSNLPELPVSAHETSAAGQTVTVPFRGTGIEWIGYRGPDAGIATVQIDGAAPAEVDLYSPTVRYQPVVFSAFGLADTDHTLKIQTTGRRNAAASGSRVVVDAFDVTTPGRRYEQYDPAITYVGAWTFDNTARVWTEGMTATSNQPGATATFRFIGTSVSWIGCEKGSAGGVANVYIDGTLVKQVKLNQSYPIEGYQMPVFRADGLPNGPHALKIEVVNTDGSYVVVDAFDVR
;
A
#
# COMPACT_ATOMS: atom_id res chain seq x y z
N LEU A 1 31.83 0.67 -6.90
CA LEU A 1 32.54 -0.30 -6.06
C LEU A 1 33.90 0.27 -5.66
N ALA A 2 34.31 0.12 -4.40
CA ALA A 2 35.63 0.43 -3.90
C ALA A 2 36.13 -0.72 -3.02
N GLY A 3 37.47 -0.96 -3.01
CA GLY A 3 38.05 -2.13 -2.36
C GLY A 3 38.07 -3.38 -3.27
N ALA A 4 38.28 -4.54 -2.68
CA ALA A 4 38.42 -5.81 -3.41
C ALA A 4 37.02 -6.43 -3.66
N TRP A 5 36.58 -6.38 -4.91
CA TRP A 5 35.35 -7.05 -5.39
C TRP A 5 35.72 -7.96 -6.56
N SER A 6 35.07 -9.10 -6.66
CA SER A 6 35.20 -10.06 -7.76
C SER A 6 33.83 -10.42 -8.33
N ALA A 7 33.78 -10.87 -9.57
CA ALA A 7 32.56 -11.41 -10.14
C ALA A 7 32.16 -12.71 -9.43
N SER A 8 30.89 -12.88 -9.17
CA SER A 8 30.28 -14.12 -8.66
C SER A 8 30.14 -15.15 -9.79
N ASP A 9 29.87 -16.41 -9.42
CA ASP A 9 29.63 -17.50 -10.37
C ASP A 9 28.43 -17.18 -11.29
N PRO A 10 28.60 -17.04 -12.59
CA PRO A 10 27.53 -16.68 -13.52
C PRO A 10 26.46 -17.78 -13.66
N SER A 11 26.72 -19.02 -13.23
CA SER A 11 25.76 -20.12 -13.30
C SER A 11 24.60 -19.97 -12.29
N LEU A 12 24.67 -19.01 -11.35
CA LEU A 12 23.68 -18.80 -10.29
C LEU A 12 22.47 -17.95 -10.72
N GLY A 13 22.35 -17.60 -12.00
CA GLY A 13 21.16 -16.93 -12.54
C GLY A 13 20.96 -15.48 -12.09
N TRP A 14 22.06 -14.72 -11.97
CA TRP A 14 22.05 -13.31 -11.57
C TRP A 14 21.26 -12.39 -12.52
N SER A 15 20.79 -11.27 -12.00
CA SER A 15 20.23 -10.18 -12.80
C SER A 15 21.27 -9.71 -13.84
N GLY A 16 20.84 -9.62 -15.11
CA GLY A 16 21.77 -9.24 -16.19
C GLY A 16 22.94 -10.21 -16.40
N GLY A 17 22.92 -11.41 -15.80
CA GLY A 17 23.90 -12.48 -15.98
C GLY A 17 25.17 -12.36 -15.13
N SER A 18 25.25 -11.42 -14.18
CA SER A 18 26.42 -11.25 -13.31
C SER A 18 26.09 -10.61 -11.98
N ALA A 19 26.82 -10.97 -10.92
CA ALA A 19 26.80 -10.27 -9.63
C ALA A 19 28.23 -10.01 -9.17
N MET A 20 28.38 -9.08 -8.23
CA MET A 20 29.67 -8.76 -7.60
C MET A 20 29.69 -9.26 -6.16
N GLN A 21 30.83 -9.77 -5.73
CA GLN A 21 30.98 -10.30 -4.38
C GLN A 21 32.29 -9.86 -3.72
N SER A 22 32.27 -9.76 -2.39
CA SER A 22 33.43 -9.42 -1.59
C SER A 22 33.34 -9.99 -0.18
N ASP A 23 34.45 -10.46 0.36
CA ASP A 23 34.64 -10.81 1.77
C ASP A 23 35.65 -9.87 2.47
N ALA A 24 36.23 -8.92 1.71
CA ALA A 24 37.21 -7.99 2.21
C ALA A 24 36.58 -6.92 3.11
N ALA A 25 36.90 -6.94 4.39
CA ALA A 25 36.43 -5.94 5.34
C ALA A 25 36.80 -4.53 4.88
N GLY A 26 35.83 -3.61 4.90
CA GLY A 26 35.95 -2.25 4.44
C GLY A 26 35.71 -2.04 2.92
N ALA A 27 35.55 -3.09 2.12
CA ALA A 27 35.12 -2.94 0.73
C ALA A 27 33.68 -2.37 0.68
N THR A 28 33.39 -1.49 -0.29
CA THR A 28 32.09 -0.82 -0.39
C THR A 28 31.48 -0.94 -1.78
N ALA A 29 30.15 -1.07 -1.82
CA ALA A 29 29.34 -0.91 -3.01
C ALA A 29 28.38 0.26 -2.78
N SER A 30 28.37 1.27 -3.66
CA SER A 30 27.49 2.41 -3.55
C SER A 30 26.71 2.60 -4.84
N ILE A 31 25.45 3.02 -4.68
CA ILE A 31 24.55 3.42 -5.77
C ILE A 31 23.87 4.74 -5.40
N THR A 32 23.90 5.68 -6.34
CA THR A 32 23.09 6.90 -6.26
C THR A 32 21.83 6.68 -7.09
N PHE A 33 20.67 6.97 -6.50
CA PHE A 33 19.35 6.73 -7.11
C PHE A 33 18.39 7.86 -6.76
N THR A 34 17.32 7.97 -7.54
CA THR A 34 16.19 8.85 -7.23
C THR A 34 14.97 7.98 -6.94
N GLY A 35 14.39 8.13 -5.75
CA GLY A 35 13.26 7.32 -5.31
C GLY A 35 13.15 7.32 -3.79
N ASP A 36 12.04 6.83 -3.27
CA ASP A 36 11.75 6.79 -1.84
C ASP A 36 12.15 5.45 -1.19
N SER A 37 12.34 4.42 -2.00
CA SER A 37 12.80 3.13 -1.50
C SER A 37 13.74 2.42 -2.46
N ILE A 38 14.57 1.54 -1.89
CA ILE A 38 15.50 0.71 -2.64
C ILE A 38 15.57 -0.68 -2.00
N ARG A 39 15.50 -1.72 -2.85
CA ARG A 39 15.73 -3.10 -2.45
C ARG A 39 17.11 -3.55 -2.94
N TRP A 40 17.88 -4.11 -2.05
CA TRP A 40 19.13 -4.77 -2.39
C TRP A 40 18.84 -6.24 -2.72
N ILE A 41 19.12 -6.63 -3.96
CA ILE A 41 19.07 -8.01 -4.45
C ILE A 41 20.47 -8.61 -4.39
N GLY A 42 20.56 -9.80 -3.86
CA GLY A 42 21.84 -10.49 -3.68
C GLY A 42 21.67 -11.98 -3.43
N SER A 43 22.41 -12.52 -2.49
CA SER A 43 22.33 -13.93 -2.08
C SER A 43 22.20 -14.08 -0.57
N ARG A 44 21.42 -15.04 -0.14
CA ARG A 44 21.37 -15.52 1.25
C ARG A 44 21.87 -16.94 1.31
N GLY A 45 22.65 -17.28 2.35
CA GLY A 45 23.17 -18.63 2.47
C GLY A 45 24.14 -18.82 3.63
N ARG A 46 24.72 -20.03 3.70
CA ARG A 46 25.63 -20.40 4.80
C ARG A 46 26.99 -19.73 4.71
N HIS A 47 27.43 -19.36 3.50
CA HIS A 47 28.72 -18.73 3.27
C HIS A 47 28.70 -17.21 3.34
N MET A 48 27.51 -16.65 3.72
CA MET A 48 27.26 -15.23 3.69
C MET A 48 27.64 -14.53 5.00
N GLY A 49 28.01 -13.26 4.87
CA GLY A 49 28.48 -12.40 5.94
C GLY A 49 27.44 -11.38 6.42
N ILE A 50 27.96 -10.38 7.11
CA ILE A 50 27.23 -9.21 7.60
C ILE A 50 27.80 -7.97 6.93
N ALA A 51 26.92 -7.15 6.36
CA ALA A 51 27.25 -5.83 5.82
C ALA A 51 26.62 -4.73 6.68
N THR A 52 27.31 -3.60 6.80
CA THR A 52 26.71 -2.37 7.32
C THR A 52 26.15 -1.57 6.14
N VAL A 53 24.90 -1.11 6.27
CA VAL A 53 24.26 -0.30 5.24
C VAL A 53 24.01 1.13 5.75
N SER A 54 24.38 2.10 4.92
CA SER A 54 24.12 3.52 5.14
C SER A 54 23.42 4.13 3.94
N VAL A 55 22.59 5.16 4.22
CA VAL A 55 21.97 6.02 3.21
C VAL A 55 22.36 7.47 3.53
N ASP A 56 22.80 8.20 2.53
CA ASP A 56 23.23 9.61 2.61
C ASP A 56 24.25 9.85 3.73
N GLY A 57 25.16 8.89 3.89
CA GLY A 57 26.21 8.91 4.91
C GLY A 57 25.75 8.55 6.32
N ARG A 58 24.44 8.35 6.55
CA ARG A 58 23.90 7.88 7.83
C ARG A 58 23.82 6.36 7.86
N THR A 59 24.46 5.74 8.83
CA THR A 59 24.33 4.29 9.06
C THR A 59 22.91 3.96 9.51
N LEU A 60 22.25 3.06 8.80
CA LEU A 60 20.90 2.59 9.12
C LEU A 60 20.95 1.33 9.98
N ARG A 61 21.62 0.29 9.50
CA ARG A 61 21.69 -1.00 10.21
C ARG A 61 22.74 -1.93 9.63
N ASP A 62 23.06 -2.96 10.39
CA ASP A 62 23.71 -4.16 9.88
C ASP A 62 22.70 -5.12 9.25
N VAL A 63 23.08 -5.72 8.15
CA VAL A 63 22.28 -6.71 7.40
C VAL A 63 23.06 -8.02 7.38
N SER A 64 22.52 -9.06 8.01
CA SER A 64 23.02 -10.42 7.88
C SER A 64 22.45 -11.08 6.63
N LEU A 65 23.34 -11.61 5.78
CA LEU A 65 22.98 -12.36 4.59
C LEU A 65 22.90 -13.87 4.89
N PHE A 66 23.10 -14.28 6.15
CA PHE A 66 22.96 -15.68 6.55
C PHE A 66 21.56 -16.20 6.25
N GLY A 67 21.44 -17.40 5.68
CA GLY A 67 20.20 -18.11 5.38
C GLY A 67 20.37 -19.62 5.46
N ARG A 68 19.29 -20.36 5.70
CA ARG A 68 19.25 -21.83 5.74
C ARG A 68 18.02 -22.35 5.01
N PRO A 69 18.04 -23.59 4.51
CA PRO A 69 19.14 -24.60 4.52
C PRO A 69 20.06 -24.52 3.29
N THR A 70 19.67 -23.81 2.23
CA THR A 70 20.39 -23.70 0.95
C THR A 70 20.76 -22.26 0.64
N ASP A 71 21.80 -22.07 -0.14
CA ASP A 71 22.13 -20.76 -0.68
C ASP A 71 21.06 -20.34 -1.70
N GLU A 72 20.46 -19.16 -1.49
CA GLU A 72 19.47 -18.55 -2.36
C GLU A 72 20.11 -17.39 -3.10
N ALA A 73 20.36 -17.56 -4.38
CA ALA A 73 20.79 -16.49 -5.26
C ALA A 73 19.57 -15.67 -5.74
N HIS A 74 19.81 -14.44 -6.19
CA HIS A 74 18.79 -13.56 -6.76
C HIS A 74 17.60 -13.34 -5.81
N THR A 75 17.88 -13.09 -4.53
CA THR A 75 16.85 -12.86 -3.50
C THR A 75 16.95 -11.46 -2.91
N THR A 76 15.83 -10.94 -2.39
CA THR A 76 15.84 -9.67 -1.66
C THR A 76 16.58 -9.85 -0.32
N VAL A 77 17.72 -9.20 -0.20
CA VAL A 77 18.54 -9.22 1.02
C VAL A 77 18.05 -8.21 2.04
N ALA A 78 17.73 -7.01 1.59
CA ALA A 78 17.18 -5.95 2.43
C ALA A 78 16.36 -4.95 1.63
N THR A 79 15.36 -4.34 2.29
CA THR A 79 14.60 -3.20 1.78
C THR A 79 14.83 -2.01 2.70
N PHE A 80 14.98 -0.83 2.10
CA PHE A 80 15.06 0.46 2.76
C PHE A 80 14.01 1.35 2.14
N SER A 81 13.00 1.73 2.91
CA SER A 81 11.85 2.55 2.53
C SER A 81 11.83 3.84 3.32
N ASP A 82 10.90 4.73 2.98
CA ASP A 82 10.67 5.99 3.69
C ASP A 82 11.91 6.91 3.70
N LEU A 83 12.71 6.83 2.64
CA LEU A 83 13.91 7.63 2.49
C LEU A 83 13.60 9.10 2.16
N GLY A 84 12.38 9.35 1.72
CA GLY A 84 11.92 10.64 1.21
C GLY A 84 12.12 10.81 -0.30
N PRO A 85 11.44 11.79 -0.90
CA PRO A 85 11.62 12.07 -2.31
C PRO A 85 13.01 12.69 -2.56
N GLY A 86 13.63 12.32 -3.67
CA GLY A 86 14.89 12.95 -4.09
C GLY A 86 15.97 11.96 -4.42
N GLN A 87 17.18 12.50 -4.52
CA GLN A 87 18.37 11.70 -4.79
C GLN A 87 18.97 11.21 -3.48
N HIS A 88 19.22 9.91 -3.41
CA HIS A 88 19.82 9.23 -2.27
C HIS A 88 21.07 8.45 -2.71
N THR A 89 21.99 8.22 -1.78
CA THR A 89 23.14 7.34 -1.98
C THR A 89 23.13 6.23 -0.94
N LEU A 90 22.82 5.02 -1.39
CA LEU A 90 22.95 3.81 -0.56
C LEU A 90 24.39 3.31 -0.66
N THR A 91 24.99 2.99 0.49
CA THR A 91 26.33 2.38 0.57
C THR A 91 26.26 1.11 1.42
N ILE A 92 26.73 0.01 0.85
CA ILE A 92 26.90 -1.29 1.50
C ILE A 92 28.38 -1.43 1.83
N THR A 93 28.70 -1.64 3.09
CA THR A 93 30.08 -1.84 3.57
C THR A 93 30.26 -3.26 4.06
N VAL A 94 31.19 -4.00 3.51
CA VAL A 94 31.58 -5.33 3.97
C VAL A 94 32.22 -5.22 5.33
N THR A 95 31.67 -5.90 6.36
CA THR A 95 32.20 -5.82 7.72
C THR A 95 33.30 -6.81 8.02
N GLY A 96 33.45 -7.86 7.21
CA GLY A 96 34.28 -9.03 7.51
C GLY A 96 33.71 -9.92 8.63
N ARG A 97 32.56 -9.53 9.21
CA ARG A 97 31.85 -10.31 10.24
C ARG A 97 30.88 -11.30 9.62
N LYS A 98 30.53 -12.32 10.38
CA LYS A 98 29.54 -13.33 10.00
C LYS A 98 28.69 -13.75 11.18
N ASP A 99 27.54 -14.35 10.90
CA ASP A 99 26.73 -15.03 11.90
C ASP A 99 27.51 -16.21 12.51
N SER A 100 27.26 -16.55 13.77
CA SER A 100 27.94 -17.65 14.48
C SER A 100 27.73 -19.01 13.80
N GLN A 101 26.69 -19.15 13.01
CA GLN A 101 26.34 -20.37 12.27
C GLN A 101 26.76 -20.32 10.80
N ALA A 102 27.33 -19.22 10.35
CA ALA A 102 27.82 -19.07 8.98
C ALA A 102 29.21 -19.66 8.80
N ASP A 103 29.45 -20.26 7.62
CA ASP A 103 30.75 -20.84 7.25
C ASP A 103 31.67 -19.80 6.60
N GLY A 104 31.12 -18.69 6.10
CA GLY A 104 31.84 -17.61 5.41
C GLY A 104 31.30 -16.21 5.76
N ASN A 105 31.91 -15.18 5.20
CA ASN A 105 31.58 -13.77 5.41
C ASN A 105 31.36 -13.01 4.08
N LEU A 106 30.97 -13.73 3.03
CA LEU A 106 30.78 -13.19 1.69
C LEU A 106 29.59 -12.24 1.61
N ILE A 107 29.76 -11.11 0.97
CA ILE A 107 28.67 -10.17 0.64
C ILE A 107 28.50 -10.18 -0.88
N VAL A 108 27.26 -10.34 -1.35
CA VAL A 108 26.91 -10.38 -2.77
C VAL A 108 25.96 -9.23 -3.09
N VAL A 109 26.29 -8.49 -4.15
CA VAL A 109 25.45 -7.46 -4.74
C VAL A 109 25.15 -7.87 -6.18
N ASP A 110 23.91 -8.20 -6.45
CA ASP A 110 23.41 -8.58 -7.77
C ASP A 110 22.76 -7.37 -8.45
N ALA A 111 21.70 -6.85 -7.86
CA ALA A 111 20.94 -5.75 -8.43
C ALA A 111 20.35 -4.85 -7.35
N PHE A 112 19.77 -3.75 -7.77
CA PHE A 112 18.96 -2.88 -6.94
C PHE A 112 17.63 -2.61 -7.63
N ASP A 113 16.52 -2.85 -6.92
CA ASP A 113 15.21 -2.41 -7.33
C ASP A 113 14.91 -1.06 -6.65
N ILE A 114 14.83 -0.02 -7.46
CA ILE A 114 14.50 1.33 -6.99
C ILE A 114 13.02 1.53 -7.21
N GLN A 115 12.31 1.88 -6.15
CA GLN A 115 10.90 2.21 -6.22
C GLN A 115 10.74 3.70 -5.97
N PRO A 116 10.00 4.44 -6.84
CA PRO A 116 9.35 5.62 -6.34
C PRO A 116 8.50 5.18 -5.15
N GLY A 117 8.43 5.94 -4.09
CA GLY A 117 7.60 5.60 -2.94
C GLY A 117 6.23 5.11 -3.42
N THR A 118 5.68 4.12 -2.75
CA THR A 118 4.33 3.62 -3.07
C THR A 118 3.42 3.88 -1.89
N THR A 119 2.23 4.36 -2.18
CA THR A 119 1.14 4.47 -1.21
C THR A 119 0.11 3.40 -1.48
N ILE A 120 -0.50 2.89 -0.42
CA ILE A 120 -1.60 1.93 -0.51
C ILE A 120 -2.88 2.64 -0.07
N SER A 121 -3.86 2.65 -0.95
CA SER A 121 -5.21 3.14 -0.65
C SER A 121 -6.12 1.94 -0.47
N HIS A 122 -6.68 1.80 0.73
CA HIS A 122 -7.60 0.72 1.07
C HIS A 122 -9.04 1.11 0.69
N TRP A 123 -9.65 0.37 -0.23
CA TRP A 123 -10.99 0.62 -0.75
C TRP A 123 -11.95 -0.44 -0.25
N GLN A 124 -12.93 -0.04 0.55
CA GLN A 124 -13.97 -0.94 1.02
C GLN A 124 -14.90 -1.41 -0.12
N ASP A 125 -15.56 -2.54 0.08
CA ASP A 125 -16.59 -3.10 -0.80
C ASP A 125 -17.71 -2.12 -1.16
N THR A 126 -17.90 -1.09 -0.35
CA THR A 126 -18.90 -0.03 -0.51
C THR A 126 -18.39 1.21 -1.23
N ASN A 127 -17.13 1.23 -1.69
CA ASN A 127 -16.59 2.36 -2.43
C ASN A 127 -17.49 2.69 -3.64
N PRO A 128 -17.92 3.96 -3.79
CA PRO A 128 -18.90 4.36 -4.83
C PRO A 128 -18.40 4.15 -6.27
N ASP A 129 -17.10 4.02 -6.47
CA ASP A 129 -16.52 3.77 -7.79
C ASP A 129 -16.66 2.30 -8.21
N LEU A 130 -17.03 1.41 -7.29
CA LEU A 130 -17.25 -0.01 -7.58
C LEU A 130 -18.61 -0.24 -8.23
N ALA A 131 -18.64 -0.90 -9.37
CA ALA A 131 -19.88 -1.24 -10.07
C ALA A 131 -20.19 -2.73 -9.94
N TYR A 132 -21.19 -3.05 -9.15
CA TYR A 132 -21.71 -4.40 -8.95
C TYR A 132 -22.89 -4.70 -9.88
N SER A 133 -22.96 -5.90 -10.45
CA SER A 133 -24.19 -6.39 -11.08
C SER A 133 -25.26 -6.72 -10.02
N ALA A 134 -26.52 -6.84 -10.41
CA ALA A 134 -27.66 -6.92 -9.50
C ALA A 134 -27.68 -8.16 -8.59
N GLY A 135 -26.87 -9.17 -8.84
CA GLY A 135 -26.86 -10.44 -8.08
C GLY A 135 -25.94 -10.47 -6.87
N TRP A 136 -25.32 -9.35 -6.51
CA TRP A 136 -24.52 -9.22 -5.30
C TRP A 136 -25.39 -8.71 -4.14
N PHE A 137 -25.12 -9.20 -2.96
CA PHE A 137 -25.78 -8.77 -1.74
C PHE A 137 -24.78 -8.58 -0.60
N LYS A 138 -25.14 -7.78 0.38
CA LYS A 138 -24.29 -7.55 1.56
C LYS A 138 -24.20 -8.82 2.39
N SER A 139 -22.97 -9.17 2.75
CA SER A 139 -22.66 -10.28 3.64
C SER A 139 -23.09 -9.99 5.08
N ASP A 140 -23.11 -11.03 5.91
CA ASP A 140 -23.41 -10.92 7.33
C ASP A 140 -22.39 -10.00 8.02
N ILE A 141 -22.89 -8.93 8.63
CA ILE A 141 -22.09 -7.93 9.36
C ILE A 141 -21.46 -8.47 10.65
N ALA A 142 -21.89 -9.64 11.13
CA ALA A 142 -21.28 -10.30 12.29
C ALA A 142 -19.96 -11.02 11.96
N LEU A 143 -19.59 -11.11 10.68
CA LEU A 143 -18.35 -11.76 10.24
C LEU A 143 -17.20 -10.75 10.23
N PRO A 144 -15.95 -11.20 10.42
CA PRO A 144 -14.78 -10.31 10.54
C PRO A 144 -14.27 -9.81 9.17
N TRP A 145 -15.07 -8.98 8.49
CA TRP A 145 -14.67 -8.32 7.25
C TRP A 145 -13.71 -7.15 7.49
N SER A 146 -13.04 -6.66 6.46
CA SER A 146 -12.16 -5.48 6.55
C SER A 146 -12.93 -4.21 6.92
N GLY A 147 -12.25 -3.27 7.56
CA GLY A 147 -12.88 -2.08 8.15
C GLY A 147 -12.99 -2.15 9.67
N THR A 148 -12.74 -3.30 10.29
CA THR A 148 -12.64 -3.46 11.74
C THR A 148 -11.24 -3.78 12.19
N GLY A 149 -10.30 -2.89 12.06
CA GLY A 149 -8.95 -3.08 12.64
C GLY A 149 -8.94 -3.22 14.17
N VAL A 150 -10.09 -3.25 14.85
CA VAL A 150 -10.20 -3.36 16.31
C VAL A 150 -11.41 -4.20 16.68
N SER A 151 -11.13 -5.42 17.10
CA SER A 151 -12.13 -6.43 17.51
C SER A 151 -13.00 -6.08 18.70
N ASN A 152 -12.99 -4.84 19.22
CA ASN A 152 -13.64 -4.44 20.45
C ASN A 152 -14.57 -3.21 20.33
N LEU A 153 -14.85 -2.71 19.13
CA LEU A 153 -15.81 -1.63 18.94
C LEU A 153 -17.08 -2.19 18.27
N PRO A 154 -18.23 -2.26 18.99
CA PRO A 154 -19.47 -2.87 18.50
C PRO A 154 -20.23 -2.02 17.47
N GLU A 155 -19.67 -0.91 16.98
CA GLU A 155 -20.43 0.11 16.26
C GLU A 155 -20.00 0.34 14.80
N LEU A 156 -19.03 -0.40 14.27
CA LEU A 156 -18.63 -0.26 12.86
C LEU A 156 -19.21 -1.42 12.06
N PRO A 157 -20.19 -1.16 11.21
CA PRO A 157 -20.70 -2.17 10.31
C PRO A 157 -19.59 -2.51 9.29
N VAL A 158 -18.93 -3.60 9.52
CA VAL A 158 -18.09 -4.34 8.61
C VAL A 158 -18.97 -4.83 7.50
N SER A 159 -18.63 -4.60 6.27
CA SER A 159 -19.39 -5.13 5.15
C SER A 159 -18.47 -5.84 4.15
N ALA A 160 -19.07 -6.78 3.46
CA ALA A 160 -18.55 -7.35 2.25
C ALA A 160 -19.72 -7.59 1.30
N HIS A 161 -19.46 -7.63 0.00
CA HIS A 161 -20.45 -8.08 -0.96
C HIS A 161 -20.17 -9.52 -1.33
N GLU A 162 -21.21 -10.33 -1.37
CA GLU A 162 -21.08 -11.74 -1.73
C GLU A 162 -22.14 -12.22 -2.71
N THR A 163 -21.85 -13.28 -3.43
CA THR A 163 -22.79 -14.01 -4.28
C THR A 163 -22.35 -15.44 -4.53
N SER A 164 -23.30 -16.34 -4.76
CA SER A 164 -23.05 -17.68 -5.28
C SER A 164 -23.60 -17.85 -6.70
N ALA A 165 -24.23 -16.82 -7.26
CA ALA A 165 -24.79 -16.86 -8.61
C ALA A 165 -23.70 -16.74 -9.67
N ALA A 166 -23.83 -17.54 -10.74
CA ALA A 166 -22.90 -17.48 -11.86
C ALA A 166 -23.08 -16.20 -12.69
N GLY A 167 -22.00 -15.71 -13.29
CA GLY A 167 -21.99 -14.59 -14.22
C GLY A 167 -22.10 -13.21 -13.60
N GLN A 168 -22.16 -13.12 -12.26
CA GLN A 168 -22.17 -11.83 -11.57
C GLN A 168 -20.81 -11.15 -11.67
N THR A 169 -20.81 -9.81 -11.81
CA THR A 169 -19.58 -9.04 -11.98
C THR A 169 -19.45 -7.93 -10.96
N VAL A 170 -18.23 -7.63 -10.58
CA VAL A 170 -17.83 -6.34 -10.01
C VAL A 170 -16.74 -5.75 -10.89
N THR A 171 -16.85 -4.46 -11.18
CA THR A 171 -15.88 -3.68 -11.94
C THR A 171 -15.30 -2.62 -11.03
N VAL A 172 -13.97 -2.55 -10.99
CA VAL A 172 -13.18 -1.69 -10.12
C VAL A 172 -12.30 -0.81 -11.02
N PRO A 173 -12.71 0.42 -11.35
CA PRO A 173 -11.83 1.38 -11.99
C PRO A 173 -10.83 1.89 -10.96
N PHE A 174 -9.53 1.87 -11.27
CA PHE A 174 -8.50 2.38 -10.38
C PHE A 174 -7.36 3.00 -11.18
N ARG A 175 -6.59 3.87 -10.54
CA ARG A 175 -5.33 4.37 -11.07
C ARG A 175 -4.21 3.98 -10.14
N GLY A 176 -3.15 3.34 -10.67
CA GLY A 176 -2.02 2.89 -9.87
C GLY A 176 -1.18 1.85 -10.57
N THR A 177 -0.16 1.38 -9.88
CA THR A 177 0.78 0.36 -10.38
C THR A 177 0.50 -1.04 -9.86
N GLY A 178 -0.53 -1.18 -9.01
CA GLY A 178 -0.95 -2.48 -8.50
C GLY A 178 -2.31 -2.44 -7.83
N ILE A 179 -2.92 -3.60 -7.74
CA ILE A 179 -4.18 -3.82 -7.02
C ILE A 179 -4.19 -5.22 -6.41
N GLU A 180 -4.70 -5.29 -5.18
CA GLU A 180 -4.99 -6.54 -4.48
C GLU A 180 -6.49 -6.64 -4.23
N TRP A 181 -7.05 -7.83 -4.41
CA TRP A 181 -8.41 -8.15 -4.01
C TRP A 181 -8.36 -8.88 -2.67
N ILE A 182 -8.95 -8.29 -1.65
CA ILE A 182 -9.15 -8.85 -0.32
C ILE A 182 -10.55 -9.47 -0.29
N GLY A 183 -10.65 -10.70 0.15
CA GLY A 183 -11.91 -11.44 0.09
C GLY A 183 -12.01 -12.55 1.13
N TYR A 184 -12.45 -13.69 0.69
CA TYR A 184 -12.73 -14.87 1.51
C TYR A 184 -12.17 -16.13 0.88
N ARG A 185 -11.61 -17.01 1.70
CA ARG A 185 -11.34 -18.40 1.34
C ARG A 185 -12.01 -19.31 2.34
N GLY A 186 -12.67 -20.39 1.85
CA GLY A 186 -13.34 -21.33 2.73
C GLY A 186 -13.84 -22.59 2.05
N PRO A 187 -14.42 -23.52 2.84
CA PRO A 187 -14.95 -24.80 2.32
C PRO A 187 -16.14 -24.63 1.36
N ASP A 188 -16.84 -23.49 1.43
CA ASP A 188 -18.00 -23.13 0.62
C ASP A 188 -17.68 -22.15 -0.51
N ALA A 189 -16.39 -21.79 -0.67
CA ALA A 189 -15.97 -20.82 -1.66
C ALA A 189 -15.91 -21.41 -3.08
N GLY A 190 -16.18 -20.51 -4.04
CA GLY A 190 -16.23 -20.83 -5.46
C GLY A 190 -14.97 -20.48 -6.24
N ILE A 191 -15.13 -20.45 -7.56
CA ILE A 191 -14.10 -20.03 -8.52
C ILE A 191 -14.61 -18.75 -9.21
N ALA A 192 -13.79 -17.70 -9.21
CA ALA A 192 -14.00 -16.48 -9.99
C ALA A 192 -13.00 -16.37 -11.13
N THR A 193 -13.30 -15.56 -12.12
CA THR A 193 -12.32 -15.08 -13.10
C THR A 193 -12.01 -13.62 -12.82
N VAL A 194 -10.75 -13.25 -13.01
CA VAL A 194 -10.23 -11.90 -12.83
C VAL A 194 -9.57 -11.43 -14.11
N GLN A 195 -9.84 -10.21 -14.51
CA GLN A 195 -9.34 -9.60 -15.74
C GLN A 195 -8.92 -8.17 -15.48
N ILE A 196 -7.73 -7.75 -15.93
CA ILE A 196 -7.25 -6.37 -15.93
C ILE A 196 -7.30 -5.87 -17.38
N ASP A 197 -7.90 -4.69 -17.62
CA ASP A 197 -7.92 -3.95 -18.89
C ASP A 197 -8.32 -4.77 -20.11
N GLY A 198 -9.24 -5.71 -19.93
CA GLY A 198 -9.68 -6.58 -21.02
C GLY A 198 -8.69 -7.68 -21.42
N ALA A 199 -7.59 -7.88 -20.68
CA ALA A 199 -6.68 -9.00 -20.91
C ALA A 199 -7.39 -10.36 -20.73
N ALA A 200 -6.72 -11.45 -21.08
CA ALA A 200 -7.27 -12.79 -20.89
C ALA A 200 -7.62 -13.04 -19.41
N PRO A 201 -8.83 -13.53 -19.08
CA PRO A 201 -9.22 -13.78 -17.71
C PRO A 201 -8.36 -14.87 -17.07
N ALA A 202 -7.91 -14.63 -15.84
CA ALA A 202 -7.28 -15.64 -14.98
C ALA A 202 -8.30 -16.22 -13.99
N GLU A 203 -8.22 -17.52 -13.71
CA GLU A 203 -9.08 -18.15 -12.71
C GLU A 203 -8.47 -18.01 -11.31
N VAL A 204 -9.32 -17.72 -10.33
CA VAL A 204 -9.00 -17.68 -8.92
C VAL A 204 -9.88 -18.69 -8.19
N ASP A 205 -9.28 -19.79 -7.73
CA ASP A 205 -9.95 -20.77 -6.86
C ASP A 205 -9.88 -20.27 -5.41
N LEU A 206 -11.03 -19.98 -4.83
CA LEU A 206 -11.16 -19.44 -3.48
C LEU A 206 -11.32 -20.53 -2.41
N TYR A 207 -11.31 -21.82 -2.82
CA TYR A 207 -11.41 -22.92 -1.88
C TYR A 207 -10.27 -22.92 -0.86
N SER A 208 -10.63 -23.19 0.38
CA SER A 208 -9.70 -23.53 1.47
C SER A 208 -10.42 -24.51 2.41
N PRO A 209 -9.73 -25.55 2.94
CA PRO A 209 -10.35 -26.45 3.92
C PRO A 209 -10.72 -25.76 5.23
N THR A 210 -10.15 -24.59 5.50
CA THR A 210 -10.43 -23.77 6.68
C THR A 210 -10.88 -22.38 6.24
N VAL A 211 -11.81 -21.81 7.01
CA VAL A 211 -12.29 -20.43 6.80
C VAL A 211 -11.18 -19.44 7.04
N ARG A 212 -11.01 -18.48 6.11
CA ARG A 212 -10.13 -17.34 6.20
C ARG A 212 -10.87 -16.09 5.74
N TYR A 213 -10.97 -15.12 6.62
CA TYR A 213 -11.49 -13.79 6.32
C TYR A 213 -10.33 -12.86 6.00
N GLN A 214 -10.54 -11.92 5.09
CA GLN A 214 -9.58 -10.89 4.68
C GLN A 214 -8.25 -11.42 4.07
N PRO A 215 -8.16 -12.63 3.48
CA PRO A 215 -6.96 -12.94 2.75
C PRO A 215 -6.90 -12.13 1.45
N VAL A 216 -5.70 -11.77 1.04
CA VAL A 216 -5.46 -11.41 -0.36
C VAL A 216 -5.72 -12.65 -1.22
N VAL A 217 -6.69 -12.58 -2.11
CA VAL A 217 -7.09 -13.71 -2.97
C VAL A 217 -6.59 -13.56 -4.39
N PHE A 218 -6.30 -12.33 -4.80
CA PHE A 218 -5.68 -11.99 -6.08
C PHE A 218 -4.82 -10.75 -5.91
N SER A 219 -3.71 -10.66 -6.65
CA SER A 219 -2.87 -9.47 -6.75
C SER A 219 -2.33 -9.31 -8.17
N ALA A 220 -2.22 -8.05 -8.58
CA ALA A 220 -1.54 -7.65 -9.80
C ALA A 220 -0.66 -6.44 -9.50
N PHE A 221 0.63 -6.52 -9.84
CA PHE A 221 1.62 -5.46 -9.64
C PHE A 221 2.43 -5.23 -10.92
N GLY A 222 3.17 -4.14 -10.95
CA GLY A 222 4.00 -3.78 -12.11
C GLY A 222 3.18 -3.23 -13.28
N LEU A 223 1.95 -2.79 -13.02
CA LEU A 223 1.13 -2.08 -14.00
C LEU A 223 1.75 -0.70 -14.29
N ALA A 224 1.43 -0.12 -15.45
CA ALA A 224 1.76 1.28 -15.72
C ALA A 224 1.03 2.20 -14.74
N ASP A 225 1.56 3.39 -14.40
CA ASP A 225 0.84 4.36 -13.58
C ASP A 225 -0.22 5.11 -14.42
N THR A 226 -1.27 4.41 -14.78
CA THR A 226 -2.41 4.91 -15.58
C THR A 226 -3.74 4.44 -14.99
N ASP A 227 -4.84 4.83 -15.63
CA ASP A 227 -6.16 4.29 -15.31
C ASP A 227 -6.26 2.85 -15.79
N HIS A 228 -6.75 1.99 -14.90
CA HIS A 228 -6.98 0.56 -15.10
C HIS A 228 -8.38 0.17 -14.71
N THR A 229 -8.80 -1.00 -15.16
CA THR A 229 -10.06 -1.61 -14.75
C THR A 229 -9.83 -3.07 -14.37
N LEU A 230 -10.05 -3.39 -13.10
CA LEU A 230 -10.16 -4.77 -12.65
C LEU A 230 -11.61 -5.22 -12.78
N LYS A 231 -11.85 -6.35 -13.43
CA LYS A 231 -13.15 -7.02 -13.49
C LYS A 231 -13.06 -8.38 -12.84
N ILE A 232 -13.92 -8.64 -11.86
CA ILE A 232 -14.11 -9.96 -11.24
C ILE A 232 -15.44 -10.48 -11.73
N GLN A 233 -15.47 -11.75 -12.17
CA GLN A 233 -16.71 -12.42 -12.57
C GLN A 233 -16.83 -13.79 -11.90
N THR A 234 -17.96 -14.05 -11.29
CA THR A 234 -18.27 -15.34 -10.70
C THR A 234 -18.56 -16.39 -11.77
N THR A 235 -17.96 -17.56 -11.64
CA THR A 235 -18.16 -18.64 -12.63
C THR A 235 -19.33 -19.56 -12.31
N GLY A 236 -19.81 -19.55 -11.06
CA GLY A 236 -20.73 -20.56 -10.53
C GLY A 236 -20.08 -21.95 -10.32
N ARG A 237 -18.81 -22.10 -10.72
CA ARG A 237 -18.01 -23.32 -10.53
C ARG A 237 -17.36 -23.31 -9.13
N ARG A 238 -16.97 -24.49 -8.71
CA ARG A 238 -16.30 -24.70 -7.43
C ARG A 238 -15.21 -25.76 -7.55
N ASN A 239 -14.27 -25.73 -6.60
CA ASN A 239 -13.34 -26.84 -6.38
C ASN A 239 -14.10 -28.13 -6.09
N ALA A 240 -13.57 -29.29 -6.48
CA ALA A 240 -14.19 -30.60 -6.21
C ALA A 240 -14.41 -30.88 -4.70
N ALA A 241 -13.57 -30.33 -3.84
CA ALA A 241 -13.66 -30.43 -2.40
C ALA A 241 -14.58 -29.37 -1.75
N ALA A 242 -15.05 -28.39 -2.53
CA ALA A 242 -15.88 -27.30 -2.00
C ALA A 242 -17.35 -27.71 -1.88
N SER A 243 -18.02 -27.22 -0.83
CA SER A 243 -19.45 -27.42 -0.60
C SER A 243 -20.34 -26.40 -1.30
N GLY A 244 -19.76 -25.27 -1.77
CA GLY A 244 -20.47 -24.15 -2.39
C GLY A 244 -19.70 -23.46 -3.49
N SER A 245 -20.25 -22.36 -4.01
CA SER A 245 -19.66 -21.52 -5.05
C SER A 245 -19.60 -20.03 -4.65
N ARG A 246 -19.54 -19.75 -3.35
CA ARG A 246 -19.55 -18.41 -2.77
C ARG A 246 -18.31 -17.62 -3.18
N VAL A 247 -18.51 -16.41 -3.66
CA VAL A 247 -17.46 -15.45 -3.96
C VAL A 247 -17.73 -14.20 -3.14
N VAL A 248 -16.70 -13.66 -2.48
CA VAL A 248 -16.83 -12.51 -1.60
C VAL A 248 -15.83 -11.43 -2.01
N VAL A 249 -16.30 -10.22 -2.12
CA VAL A 249 -15.51 -8.99 -2.24
C VAL A 249 -15.61 -8.25 -0.91
N ASP A 250 -14.49 -8.13 -0.22
CA ASP A 250 -14.37 -7.45 1.06
C ASP A 250 -13.77 -6.05 0.85
N ALA A 251 -12.58 -6.00 0.24
CA ALA A 251 -11.89 -4.74 -0.03
C ALA A 251 -10.92 -4.86 -1.20
N PHE A 252 -10.35 -3.73 -1.60
CA PHE A 252 -9.24 -3.65 -2.53
C PHE A 252 -8.15 -2.75 -1.97
N ASP A 253 -6.89 -3.18 -2.08
CA ASP A 253 -5.72 -2.35 -1.83
C ASP A 253 -5.14 -1.91 -3.17
N VAL A 254 -5.20 -0.60 -3.44
CA VAL A 254 -4.64 0.00 -4.65
C VAL A 254 -3.28 0.59 -4.34
N THR A 255 -2.23 0.08 -4.99
CA THR A 255 -0.87 0.59 -4.90
C THR A 255 -0.66 1.68 -5.94
N THR A 256 -0.22 2.85 -5.49
CA THR A 256 0.11 3.97 -6.37
C THR A 256 1.55 4.44 -6.12
N PRO A 257 2.30 4.87 -7.16
CA PRO A 257 3.55 5.60 -6.93
C PRO A 257 3.26 6.86 -6.16
N GLY A 258 4.10 7.21 -5.20
CA GLY A 258 3.92 8.42 -4.42
C GLY A 258 4.40 8.25 -2.99
N ARG A 259 4.29 9.32 -2.22
CA ARG A 259 4.63 9.37 -0.81
C ARG A 259 3.41 9.75 0.00
N ARG A 260 3.21 9.04 1.13
CA ARG A 260 2.23 9.41 2.14
C ARG A 260 2.86 10.36 3.16
N TYR A 261 2.10 11.39 3.50
CA TYR A 261 2.40 12.36 4.54
C TYR A 261 1.30 12.26 5.60
N GLU A 262 1.69 11.85 6.79
CA GLU A 262 0.76 11.68 7.91
C GLU A 262 0.29 13.03 8.44
N GLN A 263 -0.86 13.08 9.09
CA GLN A 263 -1.50 14.28 9.62
C GLN A 263 -0.61 15.11 10.57
N TYR A 264 0.47 14.55 11.10
CA TYR A 264 1.43 15.25 11.96
C TYR A 264 2.71 15.69 11.21
N ASP A 265 2.79 15.50 9.90
CA ASP A 265 3.95 15.90 9.10
C ASP A 265 4.17 17.42 9.17
N PRO A 266 5.41 17.89 9.35
CA PRO A 266 5.73 19.33 9.41
C PRO A 266 5.31 20.14 8.16
N ALA A 267 5.07 19.48 7.02
CA ALA A 267 4.55 20.13 5.81
C ALA A 267 3.07 20.52 5.95
N ILE A 268 2.39 20.08 7.02
CA ILE A 268 0.98 20.39 7.29
C ILE A 268 0.88 21.42 8.39
N THR A 269 0.15 22.49 8.13
CA THR A 269 -0.11 23.57 9.10
C THR A 269 -1.59 23.63 9.42
N TYR A 270 -1.93 23.53 10.69
CA TYR A 270 -3.29 23.66 11.19
C TYR A 270 -3.56 25.04 11.80
N VAL A 271 -4.72 25.63 11.49
CA VAL A 271 -5.19 26.89 12.07
C VAL A 271 -6.63 26.68 12.57
N GLY A 272 -6.94 27.17 13.77
CA GLY A 272 -8.20 26.94 14.46
C GLY A 272 -8.15 25.71 15.38
N ALA A 273 -9.30 25.25 15.86
CA ALA A 273 -9.36 24.10 16.78
C ALA A 273 -9.30 22.79 16.00
N TRP A 274 -8.18 22.09 16.10
CA TRP A 274 -8.00 20.72 15.63
C TRP A 274 -7.66 19.82 16.81
N THR A 275 -8.25 18.64 16.84
CA THR A 275 -7.97 17.58 17.83
C THR A 275 -7.27 16.45 17.14
N PHE A 276 -6.16 15.99 17.71
CA PHE A 276 -5.47 14.80 17.28
C PHE A 276 -6.02 13.60 18.06
N ASP A 277 -6.69 12.71 17.37
CA ASP A 277 -7.36 11.55 17.94
C ASP A 277 -6.53 10.29 17.68
N ASN A 278 -6.12 9.62 18.76
CA ASN A 278 -5.42 8.33 18.75
C ASN A 278 -6.30 7.19 19.30
N THR A 279 -7.61 7.40 19.41
CA THR A 279 -8.50 6.32 19.80
C THR A 279 -8.40 5.18 18.79
N ALA A 280 -8.54 3.94 19.27
CA ALA A 280 -8.32 2.71 18.53
C ALA A 280 -9.27 2.53 17.33
N ARG A 281 -9.09 3.38 16.30
CA ARG A 281 -9.72 3.30 14.99
C ARG A 281 -8.67 2.95 13.94
N VAL A 282 -9.13 2.54 12.76
CA VAL A 282 -8.24 2.18 11.63
C VAL A 282 -7.76 3.45 10.92
N TRP A 283 -6.97 4.27 11.62
CA TRP A 283 -6.29 5.42 11.03
C TRP A 283 -4.91 5.00 10.51
N THR A 284 -4.42 5.70 9.51
CA THR A 284 -3.03 5.56 9.09
C THR A 284 -2.12 5.85 10.29
N GLU A 285 -1.19 4.95 10.57
CA GLU A 285 -0.34 4.99 11.79
C GLU A 285 -1.09 5.20 13.12
N GLY A 286 -2.41 4.92 13.16
CA GLY A 286 -3.21 4.91 14.39
C GLY A 286 -3.63 6.28 14.90
N MET A 287 -3.49 7.36 14.10
CA MET A 287 -3.86 8.73 14.50
C MET A 287 -4.60 9.46 13.37
N THR A 288 -5.34 10.52 13.73
CA THR A 288 -5.98 11.42 12.77
C THR A 288 -6.12 12.82 13.36
N ALA A 289 -6.25 13.84 12.50
CA ALA A 289 -6.61 15.21 12.90
C ALA A 289 -8.07 15.48 12.54
N THR A 290 -8.85 15.98 13.50
CA THR A 290 -10.28 16.27 13.32
C THR A 290 -10.65 17.67 13.74
N SER A 291 -11.57 18.31 13.02
CA SER A 291 -12.15 19.59 13.39
C SER A 291 -13.62 19.69 13.01
N ASN A 292 -14.41 20.31 13.88
CA ASN A 292 -15.79 20.71 13.61
C ASN A 292 -15.98 22.23 13.70
N GLN A 293 -14.87 22.98 13.84
CA GLN A 293 -14.91 24.45 13.94
C GLN A 293 -14.99 25.06 12.54
N PRO A 294 -16.08 25.82 12.22
CA PRO A 294 -16.13 26.57 10.96
C PRO A 294 -14.96 27.54 10.83
N GLY A 295 -14.34 27.56 9.64
CA GLY A 295 -13.16 28.37 9.35
C GLY A 295 -11.83 27.77 9.82
N ALA A 296 -11.82 26.65 10.53
CA ALA A 296 -10.58 25.93 10.81
C ALA A 296 -9.97 25.38 9.50
N THR A 297 -8.65 25.44 9.38
CA THR A 297 -7.96 25.01 8.16
C THR A 297 -6.82 24.04 8.44
N ALA A 298 -6.62 23.11 7.51
CA ALA A 298 -5.40 22.32 7.36
C ALA A 298 -4.78 22.68 6.01
N THR A 299 -3.52 23.11 6.00
CA THR A 299 -2.79 23.46 4.77
C THR A 299 -1.57 22.58 4.64
N PHE A 300 -1.55 21.77 3.60
CA PHE A 300 -0.45 20.87 3.24
C PHE A 300 0.35 21.44 2.08
N ARG A 301 1.67 21.55 2.25
CA ARG A 301 2.61 22.00 1.22
C ARG A 301 3.38 20.81 0.68
N PHE A 302 3.41 20.64 -0.64
CA PHE A 302 4.04 19.51 -1.28
C PHE A 302 4.71 19.88 -2.60
N ILE A 303 5.55 19.00 -3.11
CA ILE A 303 6.12 19.06 -4.46
C ILE A 303 5.65 17.81 -5.19
N GLY A 304 5.02 17.98 -6.34
CA GLY A 304 4.51 16.82 -7.10
C GLY A 304 3.58 17.22 -8.22
N THR A 305 2.95 16.23 -8.85
CA THR A 305 2.01 16.41 -9.96
C THR A 305 0.58 16.00 -9.61
N SER A 306 0.40 15.43 -8.42
CA SER A 306 -0.92 15.09 -7.86
C SER A 306 -0.91 15.05 -6.34
N VAL A 307 -2.09 15.22 -5.74
CA VAL A 307 -2.30 15.06 -4.32
C VAL A 307 -3.66 14.46 -4.03
N SER A 308 -3.71 13.52 -3.08
CA SER A 308 -4.95 12.97 -2.52
C SER A 308 -5.03 13.34 -1.05
N TRP A 309 -6.22 13.76 -0.59
CA TRP A 309 -6.54 13.88 0.83
C TRP A 309 -7.17 12.58 1.28
N ILE A 310 -6.50 11.88 2.18
CA ILE A 310 -6.99 10.68 2.85
C ILE A 310 -7.74 11.09 4.11
N GLY A 311 -8.94 10.59 4.25
CA GLY A 311 -9.83 10.97 5.36
C GLY A 311 -10.80 9.85 5.70
N CYS A 312 -11.93 10.25 6.25
CA CYS A 312 -13.00 9.33 6.64
C CYS A 312 -14.36 9.88 6.21
N GLU A 313 -15.17 9.04 5.60
CA GLU A 313 -16.60 9.28 5.42
C GLU A 313 -17.34 8.79 6.65
N LYS A 314 -18.01 9.70 7.37
CA LYS A 314 -18.63 9.45 8.69
C LYS A 314 -20.15 9.37 8.68
N GLY A 315 -20.79 9.08 7.56
CA GLY A 315 -22.24 9.12 7.48
C GLY A 315 -22.79 10.47 7.96
N SER A 316 -23.79 10.47 8.85
CA SER A 316 -24.41 11.72 9.34
C SER A 316 -23.50 12.60 10.22
N ALA A 317 -22.38 12.07 10.72
CA ALA A 317 -21.40 12.83 11.52
C ALA A 317 -20.27 13.43 10.68
N GLY A 318 -20.22 13.15 9.38
CA GLY A 318 -19.24 13.69 8.44
C GLY A 318 -19.51 15.15 8.10
N GLY A 319 -18.45 15.97 8.19
CA GLY A 319 -18.51 17.39 7.91
C GLY A 319 -18.39 17.74 6.44
N VAL A 320 -18.37 19.04 6.17
CA VAL A 320 -18.19 19.61 4.84
C VAL A 320 -16.97 20.52 4.85
N ALA A 321 -16.11 20.39 3.85
CA ALA A 321 -14.93 21.23 3.69
C ALA A 321 -14.81 21.80 2.27
N ASN A 322 -14.38 23.03 2.16
CA ASN A 322 -13.88 23.59 0.91
C ASN A 322 -12.41 23.18 0.73
N VAL A 323 -12.07 22.74 -0.47
CA VAL A 323 -10.70 22.35 -0.84
C VAL A 323 -10.15 23.33 -1.87
N TYR A 324 -8.96 23.82 -1.60
CA TYR A 324 -8.25 24.77 -2.46
C TYR A 324 -6.91 24.16 -2.89
N ILE A 325 -6.55 24.37 -4.14
CA ILE A 325 -5.20 24.15 -4.67
C ILE A 325 -4.62 25.52 -5.04
N ASP A 326 -3.47 25.85 -4.49
CA ASP A 326 -2.74 27.11 -4.73
C ASP A 326 -3.63 28.35 -4.58
N GLY A 327 -4.49 28.33 -3.55
CA GLY A 327 -5.43 29.41 -3.22
C GLY A 327 -6.72 29.43 -4.04
N THR A 328 -6.85 28.58 -5.07
CA THR A 328 -8.08 28.48 -5.89
C THR A 328 -9.01 27.41 -5.30
N LEU A 329 -10.27 27.76 -5.06
CA LEU A 329 -11.29 26.80 -4.66
C LEU A 329 -11.56 25.81 -5.81
N VAL A 330 -11.26 24.52 -5.59
CA VAL A 330 -11.41 23.47 -6.61
C VAL A 330 -12.60 22.56 -6.34
N LYS A 331 -12.96 22.34 -5.08
CA LYS A 331 -14.08 21.46 -4.72
C LYS A 331 -14.62 21.75 -3.32
N GLN A 332 -15.91 21.51 -3.11
CA GLN A 332 -16.47 21.31 -1.80
C GLN A 332 -16.66 19.80 -1.59
N VAL A 333 -16.00 19.27 -0.57
CA VAL A 333 -16.04 17.84 -0.21
C VAL A 333 -17.04 17.67 0.93
N LYS A 334 -17.93 16.69 0.79
CA LYS A 334 -18.90 16.28 1.79
C LYS A 334 -18.53 14.90 2.31
N LEU A 335 -18.18 14.81 3.59
CA LEU A 335 -17.82 13.56 4.27
C LEU A 335 -19.05 12.84 4.88
N ASN A 336 -20.25 13.41 4.66
CA ASN A 336 -21.52 12.90 5.16
C ASN A 336 -22.31 12.10 4.11
N GLN A 337 -21.61 11.39 3.25
CA GLN A 337 -22.26 10.54 2.24
C GLN A 337 -23.18 9.52 2.94
N SER A 338 -24.31 9.19 2.28
CA SER A 338 -25.41 8.38 2.84
C SER A 338 -25.06 6.89 2.99
N TYR A 339 -23.88 6.58 3.52
CA TYR A 339 -23.53 5.21 3.87
C TYR A 339 -23.86 4.97 5.34
N PRO A 340 -24.43 3.81 5.68
CA PRO A 340 -24.65 3.46 7.09
C PRO A 340 -23.35 3.15 7.83
N ILE A 341 -22.18 3.33 7.19
CA ILE A 341 -20.88 2.82 7.61
C ILE A 341 -19.81 3.92 7.48
N GLU A 342 -18.96 4.06 8.49
CA GLU A 342 -17.78 4.91 8.41
C GLU A 342 -16.73 4.25 7.49
N GLY A 343 -16.30 4.97 6.43
CA GLY A 343 -15.18 4.56 5.56
C GLY A 343 -13.92 5.25 6.02
N TYR A 344 -12.95 4.48 6.54
CA TYR A 344 -11.64 4.98 6.98
C TYR A 344 -10.60 4.89 5.87
N GLN A 345 -9.55 5.71 5.96
CA GLN A 345 -8.40 5.74 5.04
C GLN A 345 -8.79 5.91 3.56
N MET A 346 -9.91 6.60 3.31
CA MET A 346 -10.43 6.79 1.96
C MET A 346 -9.85 8.06 1.32
N PRO A 347 -9.54 8.02 0.01
CA PRO A 347 -9.23 9.23 -0.75
C PRO A 347 -10.52 10.05 -0.97
N VAL A 348 -10.82 10.96 -0.04
CA VAL A 348 -12.03 11.79 -0.09
C VAL A 348 -11.91 12.96 -1.08
N PHE A 349 -10.69 13.30 -1.47
CA PHE A 349 -10.39 14.28 -2.53
C PHE A 349 -9.12 13.89 -3.26
N ARG A 350 -9.08 14.18 -4.57
CA ARG A 350 -7.90 14.03 -5.41
C ARG A 350 -7.81 15.16 -6.43
N ALA A 351 -6.59 15.63 -6.67
CA ALA A 351 -6.23 16.51 -7.77
C ALA A 351 -5.05 15.89 -8.52
N ASP A 352 -5.21 15.71 -9.83
CA ASP A 352 -4.19 15.17 -10.74
C ASP A 352 -3.82 16.20 -11.80
N GLY A 353 -2.69 15.97 -12.49
CA GLY A 353 -2.26 16.79 -13.62
C GLY A 353 -1.78 18.18 -13.21
N LEU A 354 -1.36 18.35 -11.97
CA LEU A 354 -0.71 19.59 -11.53
C LEU A 354 0.66 19.72 -12.24
N PRO A 355 1.12 20.96 -12.53
CA PRO A 355 2.50 21.15 -12.97
C PRO A 355 3.48 20.56 -11.97
N ASN A 356 4.58 19.97 -12.44
CA ASN A 356 5.59 19.46 -11.50
C ASN A 356 6.26 20.65 -10.79
N GLY A 357 6.03 20.77 -9.48
CA GLY A 357 6.52 21.88 -8.68
C GLY A 357 5.87 21.98 -7.30
N PRO A 358 6.16 23.07 -6.57
CA PRO A 358 5.59 23.30 -5.24
C PRO A 358 4.12 23.71 -5.34
N HIS A 359 3.29 23.09 -4.52
CA HIS A 359 1.85 23.33 -4.41
C HIS A 359 1.40 23.42 -2.95
N ALA A 360 0.21 23.96 -2.73
CA ALA A 360 -0.47 23.99 -1.45
C ALA A 360 -1.91 23.50 -1.59
N LEU A 361 -2.25 22.39 -0.91
CA LEU A 361 -3.61 21.98 -0.70
C LEU A 361 -4.10 22.55 0.62
N LYS A 362 -5.21 23.32 0.61
CA LYS A 362 -5.86 23.82 1.83
C LYS A 362 -7.25 23.22 1.95
N ILE A 363 -7.55 22.67 3.11
CA ILE A 363 -8.85 22.20 3.54
C ILE A 363 -9.41 23.22 4.53
N GLU A 364 -10.64 23.70 4.33
CA GLU A 364 -11.31 24.66 5.20
C GLU A 364 -12.66 24.07 5.63
N VAL A 365 -12.86 23.92 6.94
CA VAL A 365 -14.12 23.46 7.52
C VAL A 365 -15.21 24.51 7.30
N VAL A 366 -16.34 24.13 6.72
CA VAL A 366 -17.44 25.06 6.44
C VAL A 366 -18.78 24.68 7.08
N ASN A 367 -18.91 23.48 7.62
CA ASN A 367 -20.13 23.07 8.30
C ASN A 367 -20.33 23.78 9.65
N THR A 368 -21.58 23.99 10.03
CA THR A 368 -21.98 24.67 11.28
C THR A 368 -22.83 23.79 12.19
N ASP A 369 -23.03 22.52 11.82
CA ASP A 369 -23.89 21.55 12.50
C ASP A 369 -23.14 20.68 13.53
N GLY A 370 -21.86 20.96 13.77
CA GLY A 370 -21.01 20.18 14.68
C GLY A 370 -20.40 18.92 14.08
N SER A 371 -20.66 18.62 12.80
CA SER A 371 -20.06 17.50 12.08
C SER A 371 -18.55 17.69 11.89
N TYR A 372 -17.80 16.58 11.75
CA TYR A 372 -16.34 16.62 11.74
C TYR A 372 -15.75 16.48 10.34
N VAL A 373 -14.77 17.33 10.04
CA VAL A 373 -13.81 17.13 8.95
C VAL A 373 -12.61 16.37 9.49
N VAL A 374 -12.18 15.36 8.75
CA VAL A 374 -11.14 14.41 9.18
C VAL A 374 -9.98 14.46 8.19
N VAL A 375 -8.77 14.70 8.69
CA VAL A 375 -7.51 14.59 7.94
C VAL A 375 -6.72 13.44 8.55
N ASP A 376 -6.56 12.37 7.78
CA ASP A 376 -5.79 11.19 8.15
C ASP A 376 -4.37 11.28 7.57
N ALA A 377 -4.27 11.46 6.25
CA ALA A 377 -3.00 11.61 5.55
C ALA A 377 -3.16 12.36 4.23
N PHE A 378 -2.03 12.63 3.57
CA PHE A 378 -1.99 13.09 2.18
C PHE A 378 -1.05 12.18 1.36
N ASP A 379 -1.51 11.76 0.18
CA ASP A 379 -0.69 11.04 -0.80
C ASP A 379 -0.30 11.97 -1.93
N VAL A 380 0.99 12.03 -2.26
CA VAL A 380 1.58 12.90 -3.30
C VAL A 380 2.33 12.07 -4.33
N ARG A 381 2.21 12.45 -5.60
CA ARG A 381 3.02 11.92 -6.72
C ARG A 381 3.83 13.01 -7.37
#